data_3f25865488cf347b2c0f0c8d16d12b1e
#
_entry.id   3f25865488cf347b2c0f0c8d16d12b1e
#
_cell.length_a   1.000
_cell.length_b   1.000
_cell.length_c   1.000
_cell.angle_alpha   90.00
_cell.angle_beta   90.00
_cell.angle_gamma   90.00
#
_symmetry.space_group_name_H-M   'P 1'
#
loop_
_entity.id
_entity.type
_entity.pdbx_description
1 polymer ?
#
loop_
_entity_poly.entity_id
_entity_poly.type
_entity_poly.pdbx_seq_one_letter_code
_entity_poly.pdbx_strand_id
1 'polypeptide(L)'
;MSHTVMVTGADGFIGSHLAEELVKSGEKVRAFCLYNSFGSLGWIDTLPPEIRNEMDIFMGDVRDPNGVRTAMRGQERVFHL
;
A
#
# COMPACT_ATOMS: atom_id res chain seq x y z
N MET A 1 6.46 -15.71 -11.73
CA MET A 1 6.97 -14.39 -11.31
C MET A 1 5.92 -13.68 -10.48
N SER A 2 6.33 -13.09 -9.39
CA SER A 2 5.41 -12.27 -8.61
C SER A 2 5.20 -10.93 -9.29
N HIS A 3 3.95 -10.48 -9.33
CA HIS A 3 3.59 -9.17 -9.86
C HIS A 3 3.78 -8.11 -8.78
N THR A 4 4.11 -6.88 -9.20
CA THR A 4 4.19 -5.75 -8.30
C THR A 4 2.91 -4.94 -8.43
N VAL A 5 2.29 -4.65 -7.29
CA VAL A 5 0.97 -4.01 -7.23
C VAL A 5 1.02 -2.87 -6.22
N MET A 6 0.52 -1.71 -6.60
CA MET A 6 0.35 -0.60 -5.65
C MET A 6 -1.12 -0.45 -5.31
N VAL A 7 -1.41 -0.27 -4.03
CA VAL A 7 -2.76 0.02 -3.54
C VAL A 7 -2.74 1.41 -2.92
N THR A 8 -3.46 2.36 -3.51
CA THR A 8 -3.64 3.68 -2.90
C THR A 8 -4.74 3.60 -1.85
N GLY A 9 -4.66 4.44 -0.84
CA GLY A 9 -5.63 4.38 0.25
C GLY A 9 -5.52 3.10 1.07
N ALA A 10 -4.34 2.48 1.09
CA ALA A 10 -4.12 1.21 1.78
C ALA A 10 -4.28 1.32 3.29
N ASP A 11 -4.17 2.54 3.84
CA ASP A 11 -4.40 2.79 5.26
C ASP A 11 -5.89 2.80 5.64
N GLY A 12 -6.80 2.81 4.65
CA GLY A 12 -8.22 2.73 4.89
C GLY A 12 -8.69 1.29 5.10
N PHE A 13 -9.95 1.13 5.53
CA PHE A 13 -10.51 -0.19 5.82
C PHE A 13 -10.50 -1.10 4.58
N ILE A 14 -11.05 -0.62 3.47
CA ILE A 14 -11.13 -1.43 2.24
C ILE A 14 -9.74 -1.65 1.66
N GLY A 15 -8.92 -0.60 1.60
CA GLY A 15 -7.59 -0.69 1.02
C GLY A 15 -6.68 -1.63 1.77
N SER A 16 -6.74 -1.63 3.11
CA SER A 16 -5.92 -2.54 3.92
C SER A 16 -6.32 -3.99 3.70
N HIS A 17 -7.61 -4.28 3.57
CA HIS A 17 -8.09 -5.63 3.31
C HIS A 17 -7.70 -6.11 1.92
N LEU A 18 -7.77 -5.23 0.93
CA LEU A 18 -7.34 -5.56 -0.43
C LEU A 18 -5.84 -5.86 -0.44
N ALA A 19 -5.04 -5.02 0.22
CA ALA A 19 -3.60 -5.24 0.29
C ALA A 19 -3.27 -6.57 0.97
N GLU A 20 -3.97 -6.90 2.05
CA GLU A 20 -3.79 -8.17 2.74
C GLU A 20 -4.07 -9.35 1.80
N GLU A 21 -5.19 -9.31 1.08
CA GLU A 21 -5.54 -10.39 0.15
C GLU A 21 -4.51 -10.54 -0.96
N LEU A 22 -3.98 -9.42 -1.47
CA LEU A 22 -2.96 -9.46 -2.50
C LEU A 22 -1.66 -10.09 -1.98
N VAL A 23 -1.26 -9.78 -0.75
CA VAL A 23 -0.08 -10.41 -0.14
C VAL A 23 -0.30 -11.90 0.00
N LYS A 24 -1.48 -12.32 0.46
CA LYS A 24 -1.80 -13.73 0.62
C LYS A 24 -1.80 -14.48 -0.72
N SER A 25 -2.07 -13.77 -1.81
CA SER A 25 -2.04 -14.34 -3.16
C SER A 25 -0.64 -14.42 -3.75
N GLY A 26 0.39 -14.00 -3.00
CA GLY A 26 1.77 -14.04 -3.46
C GLY A 26 2.23 -12.82 -4.23
N GLU A 27 1.41 -11.77 -4.27
CA GLU A 27 1.77 -10.53 -4.94
C GLU A 27 2.75 -9.73 -4.09
N LYS A 28 3.62 -8.97 -4.75
CA LYS A 28 4.43 -7.97 -4.08
C LYS A 28 3.62 -6.68 -4.03
N VAL A 29 3.30 -6.22 -2.82
CA VAL A 29 2.38 -5.11 -2.63
C VAL A 29 3.12 -3.89 -2.10
N ARG A 30 2.93 -2.75 -2.79
CA ARG A 30 3.30 -1.45 -2.26
C ARG A 30 2.04 -0.78 -1.74
N ALA A 31 2.00 -0.58 -0.42
CA ALA A 31 0.87 0.06 0.24
C ALA A 31 1.12 1.57 0.29
N PHE A 32 0.36 2.33 -0.49
CA PHE A 32 0.47 3.79 -0.49
C PHE A 32 -0.47 4.33 0.58
N CYS A 33 0.10 4.82 1.66
CA CYS A 33 -0.62 5.33 2.82
C CYS A 33 -0.49 6.83 2.89
N LEU A 34 -1.55 7.51 3.33
CA LEU A 34 -1.54 8.95 3.49
C LEU A 34 -0.59 9.33 4.62
N TYR A 35 0.35 10.23 4.31
CA TYR A 35 1.25 10.75 5.32
C TYR A 35 0.45 11.52 6.38
N ASN A 36 0.76 11.26 7.64
CA ASN A 36 0.16 11.99 8.75
C ASN A 36 1.20 12.22 9.84
N SER A 37 0.93 13.24 10.67
CA SER A 37 1.88 13.65 11.71
C SER A 37 1.98 12.66 12.88
N PHE A 38 1.06 11.70 12.95
CA PHE A 38 1.05 10.72 14.04
C PHE A 38 1.87 9.48 13.71
N GLY A 39 2.31 9.33 12.47
CA GLY A 39 3.04 8.15 12.04
C GLY A 39 2.19 6.89 11.99
N SER A 40 0.88 7.03 12.04
CA SER A 40 -0.04 5.89 12.00
C SER A 40 -0.22 5.40 10.57
N LEU A 41 -0.30 4.08 10.42
CA LEU A 41 -0.62 3.45 9.13
C LEU A 41 -2.10 3.07 9.04
N GLY A 42 -2.93 3.59 9.95
CA GLY A 42 -4.36 3.32 9.94
C GLY A 42 -4.66 1.84 10.08
N TRP A 43 -5.50 1.30 9.20
CA TRP A 43 -5.90 -0.11 9.26
C TRP A 43 -4.75 -1.08 8.97
N ILE A 44 -3.67 -0.62 8.34
CA ILE A 44 -2.48 -1.46 8.13
C ILE A 44 -1.90 -1.91 9.47
N ASP A 45 -1.98 -1.06 10.50
CA ASP A 45 -1.46 -1.40 11.83
C ASP A 45 -2.23 -2.55 12.48
N THR A 46 -3.42 -2.87 11.99
CA THR A 46 -4.24 -3.96 12.55
C THR A 46 -3.95 -5.31 11.87
N LEU A 47 -3.16 -5.32 10.80
CA LEU A 47 -2.86 -6.55 10.07
C LEU A 47 -1.85 -7.41 10.84
N PRO A 48 -1.89 -8.75 10.64
CA PRO A 48 -0.88 -9.62 11.25
C PRO A 48 0.52 -9.20 10.82
N PRO A 49 1.51 -9.28 11.73
CA PRO A 49 2.89 -8.85 11.40
C PRO A 49 3.48 -9.56 10.19
N GLU A 50 3.18 -10.85 9.99
CA GLU A 50 3.68 -11.59 8.84
C GLU A 50 3.15 -11.06 7.52
N ILE A 51 1.93 -10.51 7.50
CA ILE A 51 1.35 -9.90 6.31
C ILE A 51 1.95 -8.50 6.12
N ARG A 52 1.99 -7.71 7.19
CA ARG A 52 2.49 -6.35 7.14
C ARG A 52 3.96 -6.29 6.71
N ASN A 53 4.78 -7.24 7.16
CA ASN A 53 6.19 -7.27 6.83
C ASN A 53 6.45 -7.61 5.37
N GLU A 54 5.48 -8.18 4.68
CA GLU A 54 5.59 -8.48 3.25
C GLU A 54 5.22 -7.28 2.37
N MET A 55 4.75 -6.19 2.96
CA MET A 55 4.37 -4.99 2.23
C MET A 55 5.49 -3.98 2.20
N ASP A 56 5.61 -3.27 1.07
CA ASP A 56 6.45 -2.08 0.95
C ASP A 56 5.57 -0.87 1.26
N ILE A 57 5.78 -0.25 2.41
CA ILE A 57 4.96 0.88 2.86
C ILE A 57 5.52 2.17 2.28
N PHE A 58 4.70 2.90 1.54
CA PHE A 58 5.07 4.19 0.97
C PHE A 58 4.14 5.25 1.55
N MET A 59 4.72 6.20 2.28
CA MET A 59 3.96 7.30 2.89
C MET A 59 3.98 8.48 1.95
N GLY A 60 2.81 8.99 1.60
CA GLY A 60 2.73 10.12 0.68
C GLY A 60 1.34 10.73 0.64
N ASP A 61 1.13 11.63 -0.32
CA ASP A 61 -0.15 12.30 -0.53
C ASP A 61 -0.55 12.13 -2.00
N VAL A 62 -1.75 11.56 -2.23
CA VAL A 62 -2.23 11.34 -3.59
C VAL A 62 -2.46 12.65 -4.36
N ARG A 63 -2.50 13.77 -3.66
CA ARG A 63 -2.61 15.09 -4.29
C ARG A 63 -1.26 15.60 -4.81
N ASP A 64 -0.17 14.94 -4.45
CA ASP A 64 1.17 15.29 -4.93
C ASP A 64 1.52 14.42 -6.15
N PRO A 65 1.45 14.97 -7.37
CA PRO A 65 1.70 14.16 -8.56
C PRO A 65 3.12 13.60 -8.63
N ASN A 66 4.10 14.29 -8.06
CA ASN A 66 5.47 13.79 -8.07
C ASN A 66 5.63 12.62 -7.10
N GLY A 67 5.01 12.68 -5.94
CA GLY A 67 5.01 11.59 -4.97
C GLY A 67 4.31 10.35 -5.51
N VAL A 68 3.15 10.54 -6.15
CA VAL A 68 2.41 9.43 -6.75
C VAL A 68 3.23 8.78 -7.88
N ARG A 69 3.85 9.60 -8.74
CA ARG A 69 4.67 9.08 -9.83
C ARG A 69 5.83 8.26 -9.30
N THR A 70 6.49 8.73 -8.25
CA THR A 70 7.58 7.99 -7.61
C THR A 70 7.09 6.67 -7.05
N ALA A 71 5.94 6.68 -6.38
CA ALA A 71 5.36 5.47 -5.79
C ALA A 71 4.95 4.45 -6.85
N MET A 72 4.52 4.91 -8.02
CA MET A 72 4.08 4.03 -9.11
C MET A 72 5.25 3.39 -9.86
N ARG A 73 6.46 3.92 -9.68
CA ARG A 73 7.62 3.44 -10.42
C ARG A 73 7.88 1.96 -10.13
N GLY A 74 7.95 1.16 -11.19
CA GLY A 74 8.17 -0.28 -11.08
C GLY A 74 6.93 -1.10 -10.75
N GLN A 75 5.76 -0.47 -10.63
CA GLN A 75 4.52 -1.18 -10.33
C GLN A 75 3.80 -1.55 -11.61
N GLU A 76 3.40 -2.83 -11.72
CA GLU A 76 2.70 -3.33 -12.91
C GLU A 76 1.22 -3.00 -12.88
N ARG A 77 0.62 -2.96 -11.68
CA ARG A 77 -0.79 -2.64 -11.51
C ARG A 77 -0.96 -1.68 -10.35
N VAL A 78 -2.01 -0.87 -10.43
CA VAL A 78 -2.36 0.08 -9.39
C VAL A 78 -3.86 -0.03 -9.11
N PHE A 79 -4.21 -0.28 -7.85
CA PHE A 79 -5.59 -0.19 -7.39
C PHE A 79 -5.75 1.15 -6.68
N HIS A 80 -6.54 2.02 -7.29
CA HIS A 80 -6.79 3.36 -6.74
C HIS A 80 -8.15 3.36 -6.06
N LEU A 81 -8.13 3.52 -4.74
CA LEU A 81 -9.35 3.53 -3.93
C LEU A 81 -9.71 4.93 -3.42
#